data_9fbe49dd7682241106ca07d709c3c86e
#
_entry.id   9fbe49dd7682241106ca07d709c3c86e
#
_cell.length_a   1.000
_cell.length_b   1.000
_cell.length_c   1.000
_cell.angle_alpha   90.00
_cell.angle_beta   90.00
_cell.angle_gamma   90.00
#
_symmetry.space_group_name_H-M   'P 1'
#
loop_
_entity.id
_entity.type
_entity.pdbx_description
1 polymer ?
#
loop_
_entity_poly.entity_id
_entity_poly.type
_entity_poly.pdbx_seq_one_letter_code
_entity_poly.pdbx_strand_id
1 'polypeptide(L)'
;MLFSLLTGRSGCYNRRMAEKQEKTPKGRKISSTIFRPTYKICVSGAAETGHCSDTALKHAEQLGAEIARRGYILVTGATTGLPYWAAKGAKEQGGVVIGFSPAATKLAHVKSYRLPLDYHDIVIYTGFNYAGRNLILTRSSDAIITICGRMGTLNEFTIGFEDKKPIGVLEGSGGTADMLREIVENSHRGPGKVVFESDPMKLLDTLMEVVKKDEKGNGL
;
A
#
# COMPACT_ATOMS: atom_id res chain seq x y z
N MET A 1 -35.11 62.34 -1.87
CA MET A 1 -34.55 63.00 -3.04
C MET A 1 -33.06 62.66 -3.06
N LEU A 2 -32.46 61.95 -3.88
CA LEU A 2 -32.58 61.55 -5.28
C LEU A 2 -32.03 60.09 -5.43
N PHE A 3 -32.87 59.21 -5.93
CA PHE A 3 -32.45 57.98 -6.61
C PHE A 3 -32.26 58.34 -8.07
N SER A 4 -31.16 57.98 -8.70
CA SER A 4 -31.18 57.65 -10.13
C SER A 4 -29.78 57.25 -10.64
N LEU A 5 -29.73 56.16 -11.37
CA LEU A 5 -28.82 55.80 -12.46
C LEU A 5 -27.43 55.24 -12.13
N LEU A 6 -27.35 53.92 -12.25
CA LEU A 6 -26.28 53.25 -12.99
C LEU A 6 -26.76 51.82 -13.38
N THR A 7 -27.64 51.74 -14.35
CA THR A 7 -27.86 50.56 -15.17
C THR A 7 -26.94 50.66 -16.38
N GLY A 8 -26.19 49.61 -16.67
CA GLY A 8 -25.58 49.44 -17.99
C GLY A 8 -24.09 49.23 -18.01
N ARG A 9 -23.65 47.99 -17.91
CA ARG A 9 -22.51 47.40 -18.61
C ARG A 9 -22.30 45.93 -18.18
N SER A 10 -23.22 45.08 -18.51
CA SER A 10 -23.06 43.63 -18.43
C SER A 10 -23.38 42.96 -19.78
N GLY A 11 -22.77 43.44 -20.84
CA GLY A 11 -23.12 42.98 -22.19
C GLY A 11 -21.93 42.58 -23.09
N CYS A 12 -20.69 42.73 -22.63
CA CYS A 12 -19.53 42.54 -23.52
C CYS A 12 -18.58 41.39 -23.13
N TYR A 13 -18.78 40.72 -21.99
CA TYR A 13 -17.84 39.66 -21.57
C TYR A 13 -18.24 38.24 -22.02
N ASN A 14 -19.52 38.07 -22.41
CA ASN A 14 -20.02 36.72 -22.75
C ASN A 14 -20.02 36.37 -24.25
N ARG A 15 -19.46 37.22 -25.14
CA ARG A 15 -19.49 36.97 -26.59
C ARG A 15 -18.14 36.51 -27.20
N ARG A 16 -17.06 36.38 -26.41
CA ARG A 16 -15.73 35.93 -26.89
C ARG A 16 -15.28 34.57 -26.44
N MET A 17 -16.08 33.84 -25.68
CA MET A 17 -15.75 32.48 -25.21
C MET A 17 -16.50 31.37 -25.96
N ALA A 18 -17.29 31.70 -26.98
CA ALA A 18 -18.10 30.72 -27.71
C ALA A 18 -17.50 30.23 -29.04
N GLU A 19 -16.30 30.65 -29.42
CA GLU A 19 -15.66 30.18 -30.67
C GLU A 19 -14.18 29.86 -30.51
N LYS A 20 -13.87 28.86 -29.70
CA LYS A 20 -12.71 27.99 -29.87
C LYS A 20 -13.08 26.58 -29.44
N GLN A 21 -13.94 25.93 -30.21
CA GLN A 21 -13.94 24.48 -30.28
C GLN A 21 -12.69 24.11 -31.07
N GLU A 22 -11.59 23.85 -30.34
CA GLU A 22 -10.46 23.15 -30.90
C GLU A 22 -10.95 21.77 -31.38
N LYS A 23 -10.90 21.58 -32.68
CA LYS A 23 -11.14 20.29 -33.32
C LYS A 23 -10.16 19.31 -32.74
N THR A 24 -10.62 18.47 -31.84
CA THR A 24 -9.87 17.27 -31.41
C THR A 24 -9.44 16.50 -32.67
N PRO A 25 -8.18 16.10 -32.78
CA PRO A 25 -7.73 15.29 -33.91
C PRO A 25 -8.55 14.00 -33.94
N LYS A 26 -9.23 13.77 -35.07
CA LYS A 26 -9.96 12.52 -35.32
C LYS A 26 -9.04 11.34 -35.14
N GLY A 27 -9.39 10.47 -34.16
CA GLY A 27 -9.16 9.05 -34.30
C GLY A 27 -7.75 8.54 -34.05
N ARG A 28 -7.15 8.81 -32.89
CA ARG A 28 -6.29 7.80 -32.31
C ARG A 28 -7.23 6.80 -31.62
N LYS A 29 -7.52 5.67 -32.28
CA LYS A 29 -8.03 4.49 -31.57
C LYS A 29 -7.01 4.21 -30.48
N ILE A 30 -7.29 4.62 -29.25
CA ILE A 30 -6.59 4.10 -28.10
C ILE A 30 -6.90 2.61 -28.17
N SER A 31 -5.90 1.81 -28.57
CA SER A 31 -5.94 0.38 -28.39
C SER A 31 -6.46 0.19 -26.96
N SER A 32 -7.55 -0.51 -26.80
CA SER A 32 -8.00 -0.95 -25.49
C SER A 32 -7.02 -2.03 -25.02
N THR A 33 -5.78 -1.61 -24.76
CA THR A 33 -4.91 -2.33 -23.85
C THR A 33 -5.69 -2.28 -22.55
N ILE A 34 -6.38 -3.38 -22.25
CA ILE A 34 -7.14 -3.55 -21.04
C ILE A 34 -6.16 -3.19 -19.92
N PHE A 35 -6.32 -2.00 -19.37
CA PHE A 35 -5.56 -1.60 -18.19
C PHE A 35 -6.03 -2.55 -17.07
N ARG A 36 -5.23 -3.57 -16.82
CA ARG A 36 -5.46 -4.43 -15.66
C ARG A 36 -4.81 -3.72 -14.49
N PRO A 37 -5.60 -3.25 -13.52
CA PRO A 37 -5.04 -2.66 -12.33
C PRO A 37 -4.10 -3.69 -11.68
N THR A 38 -2.86 -3.29 -11.46
CA THR A 38 -1.88 -4.12 -10.78
C THR A 38 -2.07 -3.96 -9.28
N TYR A 39 -2.28 -5.05 -8.55
CA TYR A 39 -2.44 -5.01 -7.10
C TYR A 39 -1.16 -4.53 -6.40
N LYS A 40 -1.35 -3.72 -5.38
CA LYS A 40 -0.31 -3.23 -4.47
C LYS A 40 -0.40 -4.00 -3.16
N ILE A 41 0.56 -4.88 -2.94
CA ILE A 41 0.58 -5.75 -1.76
C ILE A 41 1.63 -5.22 -0.79
N CYS A 42 1.18 -4.82 0.41
CA CYS A 42 2.07 -4.41 1.48
C CYS A 42 2.63 -5.63 2.20
N VAL A 43 3.96 -5.68 2.39
CA VAL A 43 4.58 -6.58 3.36
C VAL A 43 5.00 -5.74 4.57
N SER A 44 4.27 -5.94 5.66
CA SER A 44 4.49 -5.36 6.99
C SER A 44 5.19 -6.37 7.89
N GLY A 45 6.22 -5.94 8.60
CA GLY A 45 6.97 -6.83 9.46
C GLY A 45 8.04 -6.13 10.29
N ALA A 46 8.71 -6.91 11.14
CA ALA A 46 9.73 -6.39 12.04
C ALA A 46 10.96 -5.85 11.28
N ALA A 47 11.38 -4.64 11.64
CA ALA A 47 12.66 -4.07 11.21
C ALA A 47 13.86 -4.69 11.94
N GLU A 48 13.67 -5.13 13.17
CA GLU A 48 14.63 -5.91 13.97
C GLU A 48 14.06 -7.31 14.19
N THR A 49 14.81 -8.35 13.84
CA THR A 49 14.27 -9.70 13.63
C THR A 49 14.69 -10.72 14.69
N GLY A 50 15.41 -10.30 15.73
CA GLY A 50 15.93 -11.22 16.76
C GLY A 50 14.86 -11.95 17.60
N HIS A 51 13.58 -11.59 17.45
CA HIS A 51 12.43 -12.22 18.11
C HIS A 51 11.49 -12.92 17.11
N CYS A 52 11.86 -12.92 15.83
CA CYS A 52 11.12 -13.62 14.78
C CYS A 52 11.59 -15.08 14.67
N SER A 53 10.80 -15.92 14.02
CA SER A 53 11.23 -17.29 13.72
C SER A 53 12.45 -17.32 12.79
N ASP A 54 13.23 -18.39 12.86
CA ASP A 54 14.44 -18.57 12.03
C ASP A 54 14.13 -18.54 10.52
N THR A 55 12.91 -18.86 10.14
CA THR A 55 12.47 -18.89 8.74
C THR A 55 11.85 -17.56 8.28
N ALA A 56 11.57 -16.61 9.16
CA ALA A 56 10.82 -15.40 8.85
C ALA A 56 11.46 -14.56 7.73
N LEU A 57 12.78 -14.40 7.73
CA LEU A 57 13.50 -13.68 6.67
C LEU A 57 13.34 -14.37 5.30
N LYS A 58 13.50 -15.71 5.27
CA LYS A 58 13.32 -16.51 4.06
C LYS A 58 11.87 -16.42 3.54
N HIS A 59 10.90 -16.49 4.44
CA HIS A 59 9.48 -16.35 4.06
C HIS A 59 9.18 -14.95 3.50
N ALA A 60 9.75 -13.89 4.08
CA ALA A 60 9.61 -12.53 3.55
C ALA A 60 10.19 -12.42 2.13
N GLU A 61 11.39 -12.95 1.89
CA GLU A 61 12.03 -12.98 0.58
C GLU A 61 11.20 -13.77 -0.45
N GLN A 62 10.71 -14.94 -0.08
CA GLN A 62 9.83 -15.75 -0.92
C GLN A 62 8.53 -15.04 -1.28
N LEU A 63 7.88 -14.39 -0.31
CA LEU A 63 6.66 -13.60 -0.54
C LEU A 63 6.93 -12.44 -1.49
N GLY A 64 8.02 -11.70 -1.30
CA GLY A 64 8.40 -10.63 -2.23
C GLY A 64 8.60 -11.13 -3.65
N ALA A 65 9.33 -12.24 -3.80
CA ALA A 65 9.57 -12.88 -5.09
C ALA A 65 8.27 -13.33 -5.76
N GLU A 66 7.34 -13.92 -5.01
CA GLU A 66 6.06 -14.39 -5.55
C GLU A 66 5.12 -13.25 -5.92
N ILE A 67 5.06 -12.18 -5.11
CA ILE A 67 4.33 -10.95 -5.42
C ILE A 67 4.79 -10.41 -6.78
N ALA A 68 6.10 -10.31 -6.99
CA ALA A 68 6.68 -9.85 -8.25
C ALA A 68 6.39 -10.79 -9.43
N ARG A 69 6.52 -12.12 -9.26
CA ARG A 69 6.21 -13.12 -10.32
C ARG A 69 4.76 -13.06 -10.78
N ARG A 70 3.82 -12.70 -9.89
CA ARG A 70 2.41 -12.49 -10.25
C ARG A 70 2.13 -11.14 -10.93
N GLY A 71 3.16 -10.31 -11.13
CA GLY A 71 3.03 -8.98 -11.71
C GLY A 71 2.40 -7.96 -10.76
N TYR A 72 2.40 -8.23 -9.45
CA TYR A 72 1.93 -7.30 -8.44
C TYR A 72 3.06 -6.35 -8.00
N ILE A 73 2.69 -5.19 -7.48
CA ILE A 73 3.62 -4.22 -6.91
C ILE A 73 3.81 -4.53 -5.43
N LEU A 74 5.07 -4.68 -5.01
CA LEU A 74 5.38 -4.78 -3.60
C LEU A 74 5.42 -3.39 -2.97
N VAL A 75 4.77 -3.24 -1.83
CA VAL A 75 4.79 -2.01 -1.03
C VAL A 75 5.41 -2.31 0.33
N THR A 76 6.30 -1.45 0.80
CA THR A 76 6.99 -1.64 2.08
C THR A 76 7.09 -0.34 2.86
N GLY A 77 7.45 -0.47 4.14
CA GLY A 77 7.78 0.68 4.97
C GLY A 77 9.14 1.32 4.71
N ALA A 78 9.88 0.90 3.69
CA ALA A 78 11.25 1.33 3.40
C ALA A 78 12.18 1.22 4.63
N THR A 79 12.09 0.09 5.36
CA THR A 79 12.88 -0.17 6.58
C THR A 79 13.77 -1.39 6.39
N THR A 80 14.60 -1.65 7.39
CA THR A 80 15.38 -2.89 7.52
C THR A 80 14.48 -4.10 7.84
N GLY A 81 15.08 -5.26 8.04
CA GLY A 81 14.40 -6.49 8.48
C GLY A 81 13.49 -7.11 7.43
N LEU A 82 12.32 -7.58 7.82
CA LEU A 82 11.43 -8.34 6.94
C LEU A 82 10.97 -7.57 5.70
N PRO A 83 10.59 -6.27 5.79
CA PRO A 83 10.26 -5.48 4.60
C PRO A 83 11.43 -5.35 3.60
N TYR A 84 12.67 -5.27 4.09
CA TYR A 84 13.87 -5.23 3.25
C TYR A 84 14.09 -6.55 2.50
N TRP A 85 13.91 -7.69 3.17
CA TRP A 85 14.06 -9.01 2.55
C TRP A 85 12.96 -9.29 1.53
N ALA A 86 11.72 -8.85 1.80
CA ALA A 86 10.65 -8.89 0.81
C ALA A 86 10.99 -8.03 -0.43
N ALA A 87 11.52 -6.82 -0.22
CA ALA A 87 11.95 -5.95 -1.31
C ALA A 87 13.08 -6.60 -2.14
N LYS A 88 14.06 -7.22 -1.49
CA LYS A 88 15.13 -7.99 -2.15
C LYS A 88 14.56 -9.10 -3.04
N GLY A 89 13.69 -9.95 -2.49
CA GLY A 89 13.09 -11.05 -3.25
C GLY A 89 12.28 -10.56 -4.46
N ALA A 90 11.53 -9.47 -4.32
CA ALA A 90 10.81 -8.87 -5.43
C ALA A 90 11.74 -8.35 -6.52
N LYS A 91 12.83 -7.68 -6.16
CA LYS A 91 13.80 -7.16 -7.13
C LYS A 91 14.56 -8.26 -7.87
N GLU A 92 14.85 -9.39 -7.24
CA GLU A 92 15.46 -10.57 -7.87
C GLU A 92 14.56 -11.18 -8.97
N GLN A 93 13.25 -10.92 -8.91
CA GLN A 93 12.28 -11.31 -9.95
C GLN A 93 11.92 -10.16 -10.91
N GLY A 94 12.64 -9.03 -10.87
CA GLY A 94 12.38 -7.87 -11.73
C GLY A 94 11.10 -7.10 -11.38
N GLY A 95 10.55 -7.30 -10.18
CA GLY A 95 9.33 -6.64 -9.71
C GLY A 95 9.52 -5.16 -9.41
N VAL A 96 8.40 -4.45 -9.29
CA VAL A 96 8.34 -3.04 -8.86
C VAL A 96 8.14 -2.97 -7.36
N VAL A 97 8.97 -2.18 -6.69
CA VAL A 97 8.93 -1.99 -5.23
C VAL A 97 8.77 -0.52 -4.88
N ILE A 98 7.74 -0.19 -4.11
CA ILE A 98 7.47 1.16 -3.61
C ILE A 98 7.67 1.17 -2.10
N GLY A 99 8.55 2.05 -1.62
CA GLY A 99 8.81 2.25 -0.21
C GLY A 99 8.15 3.52 0.33
N PHE A 100 7.49 3.45 1.47
CA PHE A 100 6.98 4.61 2.19
C PHE A 100 7.89 4.93 3.37
N SER A 101 8.61 6.04 3.27
CA SER A 101 9.55 6.50 4.31
C SER A 101 8.84 7.35 5.38
N PRO A 102 9.20 7.19 6.66
CA PRO A 102 8.76 8.11 7.71
C PRO A 102 9.39 9.50 7.62
N ALA A 103 10.54 9.61 6.91
CA ALA A 103 11.30 10.84 6.74
C ALA A 103 10.66 11.79 5.73
N ALA A 104 10.96 13.09 5.86
CA ALA A 104 10.49 14.11 4.93
C ALA A 104 11.41 14.27 3.69
N THR A 105 12.63 13.74 3.73
CA THR A 105 13.62 13.86 2.65
C THR A 105 14.49 12.63 2.57
N LYS A 106 15.11 12.40 1.39
CA LYS A 106 16.12 11.35 1.21
C LYS A 106 17.27 11.46 2.21
N LEU A 107 17.73 12.68 2.47
CA LEU A 107 18.82 12.91 3.41
C LEU A 107 18.42 12.48 4.83
N ALA A 108 17.25 12.87 5.29
CA ALA A 108 16.73 12.47 6.60
C ALA A 108 16.51 10.96 6.68
N HIS A 109 15.99 10.31 5.64
CA HIS A 109 15.83 8.86 5.55
C HIS A 109 17.16 8.13 5.82
N VAL A 110 18.22 8.51 5.11
CA VAL A 110 19.53 7.85 5.21
C VAL A 110 20.29 8.26 6.47
N LYS A 111 20.32 9.55 6.81
CA LYS A 111 21.19 10.07 7.89
C LYS A 111 20.54 10.07 9.26
N SER A 112 19.26 10.48 9.34
CA SER A 112 18.56 10.60 10.64
C SER A 112 17.90 9.27 11.02
N TYR A 113 17.16 8.66 10.10
CA TYR A 113 16.48 7.39 10.33
C TYR A 113 17.36 6.16 10.10
N ARG A 114 18.50 6.31 9.41
CA ARG A 114 19.46 5.24 9.08
C ARG A 114 18.80 4.08 8.32
N LEU A 115 17.90 4.40 7.40
CA LEU A 115 17.15 3.43 6.61
C LEU A 115 17.78 3.22 5.23
N PRO A 116 17.66 1.99 4.66
CA PRO A 116 18.23 1.64 3.38
C PRO A 116 17.41 2.20 2.22
N LEU A 117 18.07 2.43 1.08
CA LEU A 117 17.43 2.77 -0.20
C LEU A 117 17.39 1.58 -1.17
N ASP A 118 18.16 0.53 -0.85
CA ASP A 118 18.32 -0.64 -1.70
C ASP A 118 16.98 -1.32 -1.95
N TYR A 119 16.85 -1.96 -3.10
CA TYR A 119 15.69 -2.73 -3.53
C TYR A 119 14.37 -1.96 -3.64
N HIS A 120 14.41 -0.60 -3.70
CA HIS A 120 13.23 0.22 -3.96
C HIS A 120 13.38 0.99 -5.28
N ASP A 121 12.38 0.88 -6.15
CA ASP A 121 12.31 1.69 -7.38
C ASP A 121 11.86 3.13 -7.07
N ILE A 122 10.92 3.25 -6.12
CA ILE A 122 10.37 4.54 -5.70
C ILE A 122 10.36 4.58 -4.17
N VAL A 123 10.85 5.66 -3.58
CA VAL A 123 10.70 5.95 -2.15
C VAL A 123 9.89 7.24 -1.97
N ILE A 124 8.74 7.11 -1.32
CA ILE A 124 7.85 8.23 -0.99
C ILE A 124 8.22 8.74 0.41
N TYR A 125 8.73 9.95 0.49
CA TYR A 125 9.11 10.60 1.75
C TYR A 125 7.90 11.31 2.34
N THR A 126 7.23 10.67 3.31
CA THR A 126 5.96 11.17 3.85
C THR A 126 6.13 12.33 4.83
N GLY A 127 7.22 12.36 5.59
CA GLY A 127 7.46 13.37 6.62
C GLY A 127 6.60 13.23 7.88
N PHE A 128 5.80 12.17 8.00
CA PHE A 128 4.85 11.98 9.10
C PHE A 128 5.34 11.02 10.20
N ASN A 129 6.66 10.79 10.31
CA ASN A 129 7.22 9.80 11.22
C ASN A 129 6.59 8.41 11.03
N TYR A 130 6.81 7.48 11.96
CA TYR A 130 6.36 6.09 11.77
C TYR A 130 4.83 5.94 11.79
N ALA A 131 4.14 6.55 12.78
CA ALA A 131 2.69 6.35 12.93
C ALA A 131 1.89 6.93 11.75
N GLY A 132 2.19 8.15 11.32
CA GLY A 132 1.51 8.75 10.17
C GLY A 132 1.90 8.08 8.85
N ARG A 133 3.15 7.60 8.72
CA ARG A 133 3.57 6.80 7.56
C ARG A 133 2.81 5.48 7.48
N ASN A 134 2.57 4.79 8.60
CA ASN A 134 1.82 3.55 8.65
C ASN A 134 0.41 3.72 8.07
N LEU A 135 -0.27 4.81 8.38
CA LEU A 135 -1.58 5.14 7.83
C LEU A 135 -1.54 5.27 6.30
N ILE A 136 -0.56 6.03 5.78
CA ILE A 136 -0.43 6.26 4.34
C ILE A 136 -0.07 4.96 3.62
N LEU A 137 0.91 4.21 4.14
CA LEU A 137 1.32 2.91 3.62
C LEU A 137 0.14 1.94 3.51
N THR A 138 -0.59 1.77 4.62
CA THR A 138 -1.73 0.86 4.69
C THR A 138 -2.83 1.24 3.70
N ARG A 139 -3.20 2.52 3.64
CA ARG A 139 -4.25 3.02 2.73
C ARG A 139 -3.86 2.97 1.26
N SER A 140 -2.58 3.09 0.96
CA SER A 140 -2.05 3.01 -0.41
C SER A 140 -1.99 1.57 -0.95
N SER A 141 -2.18 0.57 -0.11
CA SER A 141 -2.11 -0.86 -0.46
C SER A 141 -3.50 -1.45 -0.66
N ASP A 142 -3.61 -2.45 -1.53
CA ASP A 142 -4.86 -3.18 -1.78
C ASP A 142 -5.02 -4.35 -0.82
N ALA A 143 -3.89 -4.91 -0.34
CA ALA A 143 -3.85 -5.91 0.72
C ALA A 143 -2.58 -5.76 1.55
N ILE A 144 -2.58 -6.34 2.76
CA ILE A 144 -1.47 -6.29 3.70
C ILE A 144 -1.09 -7.72 4.08
N ILE A 145 0.19 -8.04 4.06
CA ILE A 145 0.74 -9.27 4.65
C ILE A 145 1.54 -8.89 5.88
N THR A 146 1.20 -9.50 7.01
CA THR A 146 1.86 -9.28 8.30
C THR A 146 2.74 -10.48 8.63
N ILE A 147 4.03 -10.22 8.91
CA ILE A 147 5.03 -11.23 9.24
C ILE A 147 5.76 -10.81 10.51
N CYS A 148 5.76 -11.65 11.54
CA CYS A 148 6.39 -11.36 12.82
C CYS A 148 5.91 -9.99 13.37
N GLY A 149 6.81 -9.04 13.52
CA GLY A 149 6.42 -7.66 13.81
C GLY A 149 6.53 -7.27 15.28
N ARG A 150 6.41 -5.96 15.48
CA ARG A 150 6.35 -5.29 16.78
C ARG A 150 5.18 -4.29 16.77
N MET A 151 5.22 -3.28 17.64
CA MET A 151 4.13 -2.28 17.78
C MET A 151 3.79 -1.54 16.48
N GLY A 152 4.79 -1.26 15.62
CA GLY A 152 4.54 -0.65 14.30
C GLY A 152 3.72 -1.55 13.38
N THR A 153 4.03 -2.83 13.34
CA THR A 153 3.32 -3.86 12.57
C THR A 153 1.89 -4.05 13.11
N LEU A 154 1.73 -4.07 14.45
CA LEU A 154 0.40 -4.09 15.08
C LEU A 154 -0.42 -2.84 14.70
N ASN A 155 0.20 -1.66 14.67
CA ASN A 155 -0.47 -0.43 14.25
C ASN A 155 -0.90 -0.48 12.78
N GLU A 156 -0.05 -0.98 11.87
CA GLU A 156 -0.41 -1.19 10.46
C GLU A 156 -1.56 -2.21 10.31
N PHE A 157 -1.53 -3.29 11.09
CA PHE A 157 -2.60 -4.28 11.12
C PHE A 157 -3.93 -3.66 11.58
N THR A 158 -3.95 -2.91 12.69
CA THR A 158 -5.18 -2.31 13.22
C THR A 158 -5.77 -1.27 12.27
N ILE A 159 -4.94 -0.46 11.61
CA ILE A 159 -5.39 0.47 10.56
C ILE A 159 -6.05 -0.30 9.42
N GLY A 160 -5.39 -1.35 8.91
CA GLY A 160 -5.93 -2.17 7.83
C GLY A 160 -7.24 -2.86 8.21
N PHE A 161 -7.33 -3.35 9.44
CA PHE A 161 -8.54 -4.00 9.97
C PHE A 161 -9.73 -3.03 10.03
N GLU A 162 -9.54 -1.83 10.60
CA GLU A 162 -10.58 -0.79 10.64
C GLU A 162 -10.97 -0.26 9.26
N ASP A 163 -10.01 -0.15 8.35
CA ASP A 163 -10.25 0.22 6.94
C ASP A 163 -10.82 -0.94 6.10
N LYS A 164 -11.12 -2.11 6.72
CA LYS A 164 -11.69 -3.32 6.10
C LYS A 164 -10.89 -3.84 4.91
N LYS A 165 -9.58 -3.68 4.96
CA LYS A 165 -8.67 -4.22 3.94
C LYS A 165 -8.48 -5.73 4.10
N PRO A 166 -8.26 -6.47 3.01
CA PRO A 166 -7.76 -7.83 3.07
C PRO A 166 -6.40 -7.88 3.76
N ILE A 167 -6.27 -8.73 4.79
CA ILE A 167 -5.04 -8.89 5.57
C ILE A 167 -4.68 -10.36 5.65
N GLY A 168 -3.44 -10.70 5.29
CA GLY A 168 -2.86 -12.00 5.53
C GLY A 168 -1.90 -11.95 6.71
N VAL A 169 -2.00 -12.90 7.61
CA VAL A 169 -1.10 -13.05 8.77
C VAL A 169 -0.33 -14.35 8.65
N LEU A 170 1.00 -14.27 8.60
CA LEU A 170 1.86 -15.45 8.59
C LEU A 170 2.06 -15.95 10.02
N GLU A 171 1.32 -16.99 10.39
CA GLU A 171 1.40 -17.64 11.71
C GLU A 171 2.71 -18.37 11.88
N GLY A 172 3.20 -18.44 13.10
CA GLY A 172 4.48 -19.07 13.43
C GLY A 172 5.69 -18.25 12.97
N SER A 173 5.48 -17.01 12.54
CA SER A 173 6.56 -16.10 12.17
C SER A 173 7.18 -15.37 13.38
N GLY A 174 6.55 -15.46 14.54
CA GLY A 174 6.96 -14.80 15.79
C GLY A 174 6.33 -13.41 15.96
N GLY A 175 6.74 -12.74 17.04
CA GLY A 175 6.38 -11.36 17.33
C GLY A 175 4.88 -11.13 17.48
N THR A 176 4.43 -9.92 17.10
CA THR A 176 3.01 -9.55 17.22
C THR A 176 2.11 -10.29 16.24
N ALA A 177 2.64 -10.83 15.13
CA ALA A 177 1.82 -11.59 14.17
C ALA A 177 1.15 -12.80 14.83
N ASP A 178 1.87 -13.52 15.70
CA ASP A 178 1.34 -14.71 16.36
C ASP A 178 0.29 -14.40 17.44
N MET A 179 0.15 -13.13 17.82
CA MET A 179 -0.87 -12.64 18.77
C MET A 179 -2.15 -12.16 18.07
N LEU A 180 -2.10 -11.92 16.75
CA LEU A 180 -3.19 -11.22 16.03
C LEU A 180 -4.49 -12.03 16.00
N ARG A 181 -4.43 -13.36 15.98
CA ARG A 181 -5.62 -14.20 16.03
C ARG A 181 -6.41 -13.96 17.32
N GLU A 182 -5.72 -14.03 18.46
CA GLU A 182 -6.33 -13.77 19.78
C GLU A 182 -6.85 -12.32 19.88
N ILE A 183 -6.12 -11.34 19.35
CA ILE A 183 -6.56 -9.94 19.32
C ILE A 183 -7.85 -9.80 18.52
N VAL A 184 -7.96 -10.41 17.34
CA VAL A 184 -9.16 -10.35 16.50
C VAL A 184 -10.35 -11.01 17.22
N GLU A 185 -10.15 -12.20 17.78
CA GLU A 185 -11.19 -12.93 18.51
C GLU A 185 -11.74 -12.16 19.72
N ASN A 186 -10.83 -11.54 20.50
CA ASN A 186 -11.20 -10.79 21.70
C ASN A 186 -11.62 -9.33 21.43
N SER A 187 -11.46 -8.83 20.21
CA SER A 187 -11.84 -7.45 19.87
C SER A 187 -13.35 -7.23 19.74
N HIS A 188 -14.14 -8.30 19.63
CA HIS A 188 -15.60 -8.26 19.42
C HIS A 188 -16.03 -7.44 18.17
N ARG A 189 -15.15 -7.35 17.16
CA ARG A 189 -15.40 -6.64 15.89
C ARG A 189 -15.68 -7.58 14.72
N GLY A 190 -15.78 -8.89 15.00
CA GLY A 190 -15.89 -9.94 13.99
C GLY A 190 -14.53 -10.26 13.34
N PRO A 191 -14.48 -11.25 12.43
CA PRO A 191 -13.22 -11.75 11.87
C PRO A 191 -12.55 -10.80 10.88
N GLY A 192 -13.25 -9.76 10.42
CA GLY A 192 -12.75 -8.89 9.37
C GLY A 192 -12.50 -9.64 8.05
N LYS A 193 -11.58 -9.13 7.22
CA LYS A 193 -11.07 -9.80 6.02
C LYS A 193 -9.66 -10.34 6.29
N VAL A 194 -9.50 -11.05 7.41
CA VAL A 194 -8.19 -11.54 7.88
C VAL A 194 -8.05 -13.02 7.57
N VAL A 195 -6.94 -13.37 6.95
CA VAL A 195 -6.51 -14.74 6.64
C VAL A 195 -5.30 -15.10 7.48
N PHE A 196 -5.32 -16.24 8.10
CA PHE A 196 -4.25 -16.76 8.93
C PHE A 196 -3.72 -18.07 8.31
N GLU A 197 -2.45 -18.11 7.95
CA GLU A 197 -1.79 -19.28 7.36
C GLU A 197 -0.33 -19.32 7.79
N SER A 198 0.20 -20.52 7.96
CA SER A 198 1.61 -20.74 8.29
C SER A 198 2.51 -20.92 7.06
N ASP A 199 1.94 -21.27 5.91
CA ASP A 199 2.66 -21.37 4.65
C ASP A 199 2.56 -20.04 3.88
N PRO A 200 3.69 -19.40 3.53
CA PRO A 200 3.67 -18.09 2.89
C PRO A 200 3.03 -18.09 1.49
N MET A 201 3.12 -19.21 0.75
CA MET A 201 2.52 -19.27 -0.60
C MET A 201 1.02 -19.45 -0.52
N LYS A 202 0.53 -20.31 0.37
CA LYS A 202 -0.91 -20.46 0.65
C LYS A 202 -1.49 -19.16 1.20
N LEU A 203 -0.74 -18.48 2.07
CA LEU A 203 -1.17 -17.17 2.59
C LEU A 203 -1.46 -16.19 1.46
N LEU A 204 -0.52 -16.07 0.51
CA LEU A 204 -0.70 -15.18 -0.63
C LEU A 204 -1.87 -15.61 -1.52
N ASP A 205 -2.03 -16.92 -1.77
CA ASP A 205 -3.13 -17.46 -2.57
C ASP A 205 -4.48 -17.10 -1.97
N THR A 206 -4.68 -17.47 -0.70
CA THR A 206 -5.93 -17.24 0.04
C THR A 206 -6.21 -15.74 0.18
N LEU A 207 -5.19 -14.93 0.46
CA LEU A 207 -5.34 -13.47 0.54
C LEU A 207 -5.83 -12.89 -0.78
N MET A 208 -5.27 -13.33 -1.91
CA MET A 208 -5.67 -12.83 -3.23
C MET A 208 -7.06 -13.29 -3.66
N GLU A 209 -7.55 -14.41 -3.15
CA GLU A 209 -8.97 -14.79 -3.31
C GLU A 209 -9.90 -13.80 -2.59
N VAL A 210 -9.53 -13.39 -1.36
CA VAL A 210 -10.27 -12.37 -0.61
C VAL A 210 -10.28 -11.04 -1.34
N VAL A 211 -9.11 -10.57 -1.85
CA VAL A 211 -9.01 -9.34 -2.64
C VAL A 211 -9.95 -9.34 -3.84
N LYS A 212 -9.89 -10.40 -4.67
CA LYS A 212 -10.72 -10.53 -5.87
C LYS A 212 -12.22 -10.61 -5.56
N LYS A 213 -12.58 -11.24 -4.44
CA LYS A 213 -13.97 -11.31 -3.97
C LYS A 213 -14.47 -9.95 -3.52
N ASP A 214 -13.63 -9.19 -2.83
CA ASP A 214 -13.95 -7.85 -2.35
C ASP A 214 -14.22 -6.88 -3.51
N GLU A 215 -13.38 -6.89 -4.55
CA GLU A 215 -13.57 -6.08 -5.76
C GLU A 215 -14.91 -6.38 -6.44
N LYS A 216 -15.22 -7.67 -6.65
CA LYS A 216 -16.50 -8.07 -7.25
C LYS A 216 -17.70 -7.61 -6.43
N GLY A 217 -17.60 -7.65 -5.10
CA GLY A 217 -18.64 -7.19 -4.18
C GLY A 217 -18.85 -5.67 -4.21
N ASN A 218 -17.80 -4.91 -4.53
CA ASN A 218 -17.82 -3.45 -4.62
C ASN A 218 -18.10 -2.90 -6.03
N GLY A 219 -18.32 -3.79 -7.01
CA GLY A 219 -18.65 -3.40 -8.38
C GLY A 219 -17.49 -2.80 -9.18
N LEU A 220 -16.24 -3.15 -8.79
CA LEU A 220 -14.99 -2.75 -9.46
C LEU A 220 -14.51 -3.80 -10.47
#